data_4a65a4682151ccd8df2c0f329d75f77e
#
_entry.id   4a65a4682151ccd8df2c0f329d75f77e
#
_cell.length_a   1.000
_cell.length_b   1.000
_cell.length_c   1.000
_cell.angle_alpha   90.00
_cell.angle_beta   90.00
_cell.angle_gamma   90.00
#
_symmetry.space_group_name_H-M   'P 1'
#
loop_
_entity.id
_entity.type
_entity.pdbx_description
1 polymer ?
#
loop_
_entity_poly.entity_id
_entity_poly.type
_entity_poly.pdbx_seq_one_letter_code
_entity_poly.pdbx_strand_id
1 'polypeptide(L)'
;MFERNSYKMLNYDEYRNLCCLINENPDMISVFDNMSMFSIDELSIDSHDIKNHLAYLKTSFQLLKKKSPELSENKYIIRMEDVLSQLIYHMERTTLYRYSMKKADKKPVNINDIIYEVPDIIDDVIDNTCTFTFCLDNIPDILINPDQLKTLLTEAVQNACEASDCTGEITLITRKNNNYVITEIINNGGLPSHDNSSYLSDYIKLSRPFYSTKSGHIGVGLSIIHQICLSSNGYARLTESDGKTILCIRFPIISEN
;
A
#
# COMPACT_ATOMS: atom_id res chain seq x y z
N MET A 1 11.32 -35.03 -9.28
CA MET A 1 12.36 -33.99 -9.25
C MET A 1 11.78 -32.81 -10.01
N PHE A 2 11.08 -31.89 -9.32
CA PHE A 2 10.49 -30.70 -9.95
C PHE A 2 11.59 -29.66 -10.06
N GLU A 3 12.00 -29.33 -11.27
CA GLU A 3 12.88 -28.20 -11.52
C GLU A 3 12.16 -26.94 -11.02
N ARG A 4 12.76 -26.25 -10.05
CA ARG A 4 12.35 -24.90 -9.67
C ARG A 4 12.66 -24.00 -10.87
N ASN A 5 11.66 -23.75 -11.72
CA ASN A 5 11.71 -22.61 -12.62
C ASN A 5 11.84 -21.36 -11.76
N SER A 6 13.03 -20.80 -11.71
CA SER A 6 13.23 -19.48 -11.14
C SER A 6 12.46 -18.51 -12.04
N TYR A 7 11.29 -18.04 -11.57
CA TYR A 7 10.58 -16.93 -12.22
C TYR A 7 11.49 -15.72 -12.25
N LYS A 8 12.12 -15.50 -13.39
CA LYS A 8 12.94 -14.32 -13.62
C LYS A 8 11.98 -13.14 -13.75
N MET A 9 12.01 -12.22 -12.79
CA MET A 9 11.23 -10.99 -12.93
C MET A 9 11.67 -10.27 -14.21
N LEU A 10 10.68 -9.74 -14.94
CA LEU A 10 10.92 -8.91 -16.11
C LEU A 10 11.84 -7.74 -15.71
N ASN A 11 12.88 -7.51 -16.49
CA ASN A 11 13.65 -6.28 -16.35
C ASN A 11 12.85 -5.08 -16.92
N TYR A 12 13.36 -3.88 -16.72
CA TYR A 12 12.68 -2.66 -17.17
C TYR A 12 12.38 -2.63 -18.68
N ASP A 13 13.30 -3.09 -19.49
CA ASP A 13 13.14 -3.10 -20.97
C ASP A 13 12.14 -4.16 -21.41
N GLU A 14 12.15 -5.33 -20.78
CA GLU A 14 11.16 -6.38 -20.99
C GLU A 14 9.75 -5.91 -20.58
N TYR A 15 9.62 -5.22 -19.44
CA TYR A 15 8.36 -4.64 -19.00
C TYR A 15 7.86 -3.56 -19.97
N ARG A 16 8.74 -2.66 -20.40
CA ARG A 16 8.40 -1.61 -21.39
C ARG A 16 7.96 -2.21 -22.73
N ASN A 17 8.67 -3.23 -23.21
CA ASN A 17 8.30 -3.94 -24.44
C ASN A 17 6.94 -4.64 -24.29
N LEU A 18 6.67 -5.26 -23.14
CA LEU A 18 5.37 -5.85 -22.86
C LEU A 18 4.25 -4.81 -22.86
N CYS A 19 4.46 -3.64 -22.25
CA CYS A 19 3.49 -2.54 -22.28
C CYS A 19 3.24 -2.04 -23.70
N CYS A 20 4.28 -1.93 -24.55
CA CYS A 20 4.12 -1.56 -25.95
C CYS A 20 3.30 -2.61 -26.71
N LEU A 21 3.61 -3.89 -26.54
CA LEU A 21 2.88 -5.00 -27.19
C LEU A 21 1.40 -5.05 -26.77
N ILE A 22 1.10 -4.80 -25.50
CA ILE A 22 -0.26 -4.73 -24.98
C ILE A 22 -1.02 -3.55 -25.60
N ASN A 23 -0.39 -2.37 -25.69
CA ASN A 23 -1.00 -1.19 -26.29
C ASN A 23 -1.27 -1.35 -27.80
N GLU A 24 -0.43 -2.12 -28.50
CA GLU A 24 -0.61 -2.44 -29.93
C GLU A 24 -1.69 -3.51 -30.19
N ASN A 25 -2.04 -4.28 -29.16
CA ASN A 25 -3.02 -5.38 -29.26
C ASN A 25 -4.08 -5.26 -28.15
N PRO A 26 -5.11 -4.43 -28.32
CA PRO A 26 -6.14 -4.19 -27.31
C PRO A 26 -6.85 -5.48 -26.81
N ASP A 27 -6.97 -6.49 -27.67
CA ASP A 27 -7.57 -7.78 -27.28
C ASP A 27 -6.74 -8.55 -26.25
N MET A 28 -5.42 -8.32 -26.20
CA MET A 28 -4.56 -8.92 -25.18
C MET A 28 -4.79 -8.33 -23.80
N ILE A 29 -5.24 -7.08 -23.71
CA ILE A 29 -5.55 -6.44 -22.43
C ILE A 29 -6.61 -7.25 -21.68
N SER A 30 -7.68 -7.63 -22.37
CA SER A 30 -8.76 -8.40 -21.75
C SER A 30 -8.32 -9.81 -21.32
N VAL A 31 -7.40 -10.42 -22.05
CA VAL A 31 -6.85 -11.75 -21.71
C VAL A 31 -5.96 -11.64 -20.47
N PHE A 32 -5.07 -10.64 -20.41
CA PHE A 32 -4.21 -10.41 -19.23
C PHE A 32 -5.00 -10.02 -18.00
N ASP A 33 -6.02 -9.16 -18.14
CA ASP A 33 -6.92 -8.79 -17.05
C ASP A 33 -7.67 -10.03 -16.51
N ASN A 34 -8.20 -10.88 -17.40
CA ASN A 34 -8.89 -12.10 -17.00
C ASN A 34 -7.94 -13.11 -16.33
N MET A 35 -6.72 -13.30 -16.84
CA MET A 35 -5.73 -14.17 -16.24
C MET A 35 -5.29 -13.66 -14.85
N SER A 36 -5.08 -12.36 -14.71
CA SER A 36 -4.70 -11.78 -13.41
C SER A 36 -5.84 -11.86 -12.40
N MET A 37 -7.09 -11.60 -12.82
CA MET A 37 -8.28 -11.73 -11.98
C MET A 37 -8.48 -13.16 -11.49
N PHE A 38 -8.36 -14.16 -12.37
CA PHE A 38 -8.48 -15.57 -12.01
C PHE A 38 -7.42 -15.98 -10.99
N SER A 39 -6.15 -15.61 -11.21
CA SER A 39 -5.06 -15.89 -10.26
C SER A 39 -5.26 -15.21 -8.90
N ILE A 40 -5.81 -13.98 -8.89
CA ILE A 40 -6.09 -13.25 -7.65
C ILE A 40 -7.23 -13.91 -6.86
N ASP A 41 -8.27 -14.40 -7.54
CA ASP A 41 -9.42 -15.02 -6.88
C ASP A 41 -9.08 -16.41 -6.33
N GLU A 42 -8.34 -17.25 -7.05
CA GLU A 42 -7.84 -18.54 -6.53
C GLU A 42 -6.97 -18.34 -5.28
N LEU A 43 -5.99 -17.44 -5.36
CA LEU A 43 -5.14 -17.12 -4.20
C LEU A 43 -5.92 -16.48 -3.03
N SER A 44 -7.11 -15.93 -3.27
CA SER A 44 -7.96 -15.35 -2.23
C SER A 44 -8.64 -16.42 -1.35
N ILE A 45 -9.05 -17.55 -1.94
CA ILE A 45 -9.68 -18.66 -1.22
C ILE A 45 -8.68 -19.30 -0.25
N ASP A 46 -7.48 -19.63 -0.75
CA ASP A 46 -6.41 -20.20 0.10
C ASP A 46 -6.03 -19.28 1.25
N SER A 47 -6.05 -17.97 1.02
CA SER A 47 -5.70 -16.97 2.04
C SER A 47 -6.71 -16.91 3.19
N HIS A 48 -8.00 -17.11 2.92
CA HIS A 48 -9.04 -17.13 3.93
C HIS A 48 -8.86 -18.32 4.87
N ASP A 49 -8.58 -19.50 4.35
CA ASP A 49 -8.40 -20.71 5.14
C ASP A 49 -7.13 -20.64 6.00
N ILE A 50 -6.03 -20.13 5.46
CA ILE A 50 -4.81 -19.88 6.21
C ILE A 50 -5.07 -18.87 7.34
N LYS A 51 -5.80 -17.78 7.07
CA LYS A 51 -6.16 -16.78 8.10
C LYS A 51 -6.96 -17.41 9.24
N ASN A 52 -7.91 -18.28 8.92
CA ASN A 52 -8.70 -19.01 9.93
C ASN A 52 -7.82 -19.91 10.78
N HIS A 53 -6.90 -20.67 10.18
CA HIS A 53 -5.96 -21.52 10.91
C HIS A 53 -5.05 -20.71 11.85
N LEU A 54 -4.54 -19.57 11.39
CA LEU A 54 -3.74 -18.66 12.22
C LEU A 54 -4.55 -18.07 13.38
N ALA A 55 -5.83 -17.72 13.17
CA ALA A 55 -6.73 -17.26 14.21
C ALA A 55 -7.00 -18.35 15.27
N TYR A 56 -7.18 -19.60 14.84
CA TYR A 56 -7.30 -20.73 15.77
C TYR A 56 -6.03 -20.95 16.59
N LEU A 57 -4.87 -20.86 15.98
CA LEU A 57 -3.59 -20.95 16.70
C LEU A 57 -3.46 -19.82 17.73
N LYS A 58 -3.76 -18.57 17.36
CA LYS A 58 -3.73 -17.41 18.27
C LYS A 58 -4.64 -17.63 19.48
N THR A 59 -5.89 -18.06 19.23
CA THR A 59 -6.85 -18.35 20.28
C THR A 59 -6.38 -19.49 21.20
N SER A 60 -5.78 -20.54 20.61
CA SER A 60 -5.24 -21.67 21.38
C SER A 60 -4.11 -21.24 22.31
N PHE A 61 -3.19 -20.38 21.85
CA PHE A 61 -2.14 -19.80 22.70
C PHE A 61 -2.71 -18.95 23.83
N GLN A 62 -3.71 -18.11 23.56
CA GLN A 62 -4.38 -17.30 24.58
C GLN A 62 -5.04 -18.17 25.66
N LEU A 63 -5.71 -19.25 25.26
CA LEU A 63 -6.32 -20.21 26.18
C LEU A 63 -5.27 -20.98 26.99
N LEU A 64 -4.17 -21.36 26.37
CA LEU A 64 -3.05 -22.04 27.04
C LEU A 64 -2.47 -21.16 28.14
N LYS A 65 -2.16 -19.89 27.86
CA LYS A 65 -1.66 -18.93 28.85
C LYS A 65 -2.65 -18.66 29.97
N LYS A 66 -3.95 -18.61 29.65
CA LYS A 66 -5.01 -18.47 30.67
C LYS A 66 -5.09 -19.68 31.60
N LYS A 67 -4.85 -20.89 31.11
CA LYS A 67 -4.85 -22.12 31.90
C LYS A 67 -3.56 -22.36 32.68
N SER A 68 -2.46 -21.88 32.16
CA SER A 68 -1.10 -22.06 32.69
C SER A 68 -0.35 -20.74 32.66
N PRO A 69 -0.62 -19.81 33.60
CA PRO A 69 -0.04 -18.46 33.59
C PRO A 69 1.51 -18.44 33.60
N GLU A 70 2.13 -19.48 34.17
CA GLU A 70 3.58 -19.68 34.20
C GLU A 70 4.22 -19.74 32.82
N LEU A 71 3.43 -20.12 31.80
CA LEU A 71 3.90 -20.16 30.41
C LEU A 71 4.04 -18.77 29.78
N SER A 72 3.45 -17.73 30.39
CA SER A 72 3.53 -16.35 29.88
C SER A 72 4.95 -15.80 29.89
N GLU A 73 5.81 -16.30 30.78
CA GLU A 73 7.22 -15.91 30.87
C GLU A 73 8.16 -16.87 30.12
N ASN A 74 7.60 -17.92 29.55
CA ASN A 74 8.40 -18.90 28.80
C ASN A 74 8.88 -18.32 27.48
N LYS A 75 10.19 -18.20 27.29
CA LYS A 75 10.83 -17.60 26.10
C LYS A 75 10.40 -18.24 24.78
N TYR A 76 10.06 -19.53 24.78
CA TYR A 76 9.63 -20.22 23.56
C TYR A 76 8.18 -19.85 23.22
N ILE A 77 7.31 -19.72 24.23
CA ILE A 77 5.92 -19.28 24.05
C ILE A 77 5.89 -17.84 23.54
N ILE A 78 6.67 -16.93 24.13
CA ILE A 78 6.80 -15.54 23.67
C ILE A 78 7.24 -15.51 22.22
N ARG A 79 8.31 -16.25 21.87
CA ARG A 79 8.80 -16.31 20.49
C ARG A 79 7.77 -16.87 19.51
N MET A 80 6.99 -17.88 19.91
CA MET A 80 5.93 -18.45 19.05
C MET A 80 4.80 -17.45 18.82
N GLU A 81 4.41 -16.68 19.84
CA GLU A 81 3.42 -15.59 19.71
C GLU A 81 3.91 -14.48 18.78
N ASP A 82 5.18 -14.08 18.90
CA ASP A 82 5.80 -13.08 18.02
C ASP A 82 5.78 -13.55 16.55
N VAL A 83 6.20 -14.80 16.31
CA VAL A 83 6.18 -15.37 14.95
C VAL A 83 4.77 -15.49 14.41
N LEU A 84 3.80 -15.91 15.24
CA LEU A 84 2.39 -15.99 14.85
C LEU A 84 1.83 -14.62 14.50
N SER A 85 2.13 -13.60 15.29
CA SER A 85 1.72 -12.21 15.04
C SER A 85 2.30 -11.68 13.73
N GLN A 86 3.57 -11.98 13.45
CA GLN A 86 4.21 -11.64 12.17
C GLN A 86 3.53 -12.35 10.99
N LEU A 87 3.19 -13.64 11.12
CA LEU A 87 2.50 -14.39 10.06
C LEU A 87 1.12 -13.80 9.76
N ILE A 88 0.34 -13.45 10.80
CA ILE A 88 -0.96 -12.80 10.65
C ILE A 88 -0.78 -11.46 9.92
N TYR A 89 0.15 -10.63 10.37
CA TYR A 89 0.47 -9.35 9.73
C TYR A 89 0.83 -9.53 8.25
N HIS A 90 1.68 -10.52 7.93
CA HIS A 90 2.07 -10.82 6.55
C HIS A 90 0.87 -11.23 5.69
N MET A 91 -0.03 -12.03 6.23
CA MET A 91 -1.25 -12.44 5.53
C MET A 91 -2.19 -11.27 5.27
N GLU A 92 -2.38 -10.39 6.25
CA GLU A 92 -3.24 -9.20 6.13
C GLU A 92 -2.68 -8.24 5.07
N ARG A 93 -1.38 -7.95 5.11
CA ARG A 93 -0.71 -7.09 4.14
C ARG A 93 -0.79 -7.65 2.71
N THR A 94 -0.57 -8.94 2.55
CA THR A 94 -0.68 -9.61 1.24
C THR A 94 -2.12 -9.59 0.72
N THR A 95 -3.10 -9.78 1.60
CA THR A 95 -4.53 -9.69 1.26
C THR A 95 -4.91 -8.28 0.82
N LEU A 96 -4.42 -7.24 1.53
CA LEU A 96 -4.67 -5.85 1.19
C LEU A 96 -4.05 -5.49 -0.18
N TYR A 97 -2.82 -5.97 -0.45
CA TYR A 97 -2.19 -5.79 -1.76
C TYR A 97 -3.02 -6.42 -2.89
N ARG A 98 -3.53 -7.65 -2.70
CA ARG A 98 -4.43 -8.30 -3.67
C ARG A 98 -5.72 -7.52 -3.86
N TYR A 99 -6.30 -7.02 -2.76
CA TYR A 99 -7.50 -6.17 -2.83
C TYR A 99 -7.26 -4.91 -3.67
N SER A 100 -6.09 -4.29 -3.57
CA SER A 100 -5.74 -3.09 -4.35
C SER A 100 -5.67 -3.35 -5.87
N MET A 101 -5.45 -4.60 -6.27
CA MET A 101 -5.44 -5.02 -7.68
C MET A 101 -6.83 -5.39 -8.23
N LYS A 102 -7.83 -5.60 -7.36
CA LYS A 102 -9.19 -5.96 -7.80
C LYS A 102 -9.87 -4.77 -8.47
N LYS A 103 -10.58 -5.07 -9.55
CA LYS A 103 -11.48 -4.11 -10.18
C LYS A 103 -12.63 -3.81 -9.22
N ALA A 104 -12.80 -2.56 -8.84
CA ALA A 104 -13.82 -2.11 -7.90
C ALA A 104 -14.71 -1.04 -8.55
N ASP A 105 -15.97 -1.00 -8.13
CA ASP A 105 -16.91 0.01 -8.60
C ASP A 105 -16.46 1.39 -8.14
N LYS A 106 -16.35 2.31 -9.09
CA LYS A 106 -15.93 3.68 -8.87
C LYS A 106 -17.14 4.59 -8.80
N LYS A 107 -17.08 5.58 -7.94
CA LYS A 107 -18.07 6.66 -7.85
C LYS A 107 -17.38 8.01 -7.65
N PRO A 108 -18.06 9.14 -7.88
CA PRO A 108 -17.55 10.46 -7.51
C PRO A 108 -17.28 10.50 -6.01
N VAL A 109 -16.08 10.91 -5.61
CA VAL A 109 -15.64 11.02 -4.21
C VAL A 109 -14.78 12.26 -4.06
N ASN A 110 -15.04 13.06 -3.03
CA ASN A 110 -14.15 14.13 -2.62
C ASN A 110 -13.06 13.58 -1.70
N ILE A 111 -11.80 13.82 -2.03
CA ILE A 111 -10.68 13.32 -1.23
C ILE A 111 -10.70 13.92 0.17
N ASN A 112 -11.12 15.19 0.31
CA ASN A 112 -11.14 15.87 1.60
C ASN A 112 -12.11 15.23 2.59
N ASP A 113 -13.18 14.58 2.11
CA ASP A 113 -14.13 13.88 2.99
C ASP A 113 -13.51 12.70 3.73
N ILE A 114 -12.48 12.07 3.13
CA ILE A 114 -11.81 10.90 3.70
C ILE A 114 -10.53 11.29 4.45
N ILE A 115 -9.84 12.33 3.99
CA ILE A 115 -8.50 12.69 4.49
C ILE A 115 -8.49 13.02 5.99
N TYR A 116 -9.59 13.60 6.50
CA TYR A 116 -9.73 13.93 7.93
C TYR A 116 -9.88 12.71 8.83
N GLU A 117 -10.33 11.57 8.31
CA GLU A 117 -10.48 10.32 9.07
C GLU A 117 -9.17 9.55 9.23
N VAL A 118 -8.17 9.87 8.39
CA VAL A 118 -6.95 9.05 8.30
C VAL A 118 -6.10 9.09 9.57
N PRO A 119 -5.89 10.22 10.26
CA PRO A 119 -5.14 10.24 11.51
C PRO A 119 -5.70 9.31 12.57
N ASP A 120 -7.02 9.33 12.79
CA ASP A 120 -7.68 8.47 13.77
C ASP A 120 -7.46 6.97 13.45
N ILE A 121 -7.49 6.62 12.15
CA ILE A 121 -7.22 5.25 11.70
C ILE A 121 -5.76 4.86 11.95
N ILE A 122 -4.83 5.78 11.76
CA ILE A 122 -3.40 5.54 12.00
C ILE A 122 -3.13 5.34 13.48
N ASP A 123 -3.76 6.12 14.35
CA ASP A 123 -3.62 5.98 15.81
C ASP A 123 -4.10 4.60 16.30
N ASP A 124 -5.08 4.00 15.63
CA ASP A 124 -5.55 2.63 15.91
C ASP A 124 -4.57 1.54 15.41
N VAL A 125 -3.69 1.86 14.45
CA VAL A 125 -2.84 0.88 13.76
C VAL A 125 -1.40 0.88 14.28
N ILE A 126 -0.87 2.07 14.55
CA ILE A 126 0.51 2.26 15.03
C ILE A 126 0.53 3.20 16.22
N ASP A 127 1.40 2.91 17.18
CA ASP A 127 1.70 3.83 18.26
C ASP A 127 2.55 4.99 17.70
N ASN A 128 1.91 6.14 17.55
CA ASN A 128 2.56 7.33 16.99
C ASN A 128 2.18 8.58 17.78
N THR A 129 3.07 9.58 17.74
CA THR A 129 2.87 10.93 18.29
C THR A 129 3.06 11.99 17.21
N CYS A 130 2.80 11.63 15.95
CA CYS A 130 2.86 12.57 14.83
C CYS A 130 1.84 13.68 15.00
N THR A 131 2.21 14.88 14.57
CA THR A 131 1.29 16.01 14.46
C THR A 131 0.84 16.16 13.02
N PHE A 132 -0.45 16.38 12.80
CA PHE A 132 -1.03 16.49 11.47
C PHE A 132 -1.42 17.93 11.16
N THR A 133 -0.94 18.44 10.03
CA THR A 133 -1.29 19.77 9.50
C THR A 133 -2.04 19.58 8.18
N PHE A 134 -3.21 20.22 8.05
CA PHE A 134 -4.07 20.12 6.88
C PHE A 134 -4.11 21.46 6.13
N CYS A 135 -3.74 21.43 4.84
CA CYS A 135 -3.83 22.56 3.90
C CYS A 135 -4.71 22.13 2.73
N LEU A 136 -6.01 22.08 2.93
CA LEU A 136 -6.97 21.52 1.99
C LEU A 136 -7.71 22.59 1.24
N ASP A 137 -7.48 22.70 -0.08
CA ASP A 137 -8.25 23.57 -0.97
C ASP A 137 -9.62 22.99 -1.26
N ASN A 138 -10.54 23.83 -1.78
CA ASN A 138 -11.79 23.34 -2.35
C ASN A 138 -11.49 22.63 -3.68
N ILE A 139 -11.63 21.32 -3.70
CA ILE A 139 -11.32 20.44 -4.83
C ILE A 139 -12.57 19.73 -5.36
N PRO A 140 -12.65 19.46 -6.68
CA PRO A 140 -13.73 18.68 -7.26
C PRO A 140 -13.57 17.18 -6.93
N ASP A 141 -14.67 16.44 -7.12
CA ASP A 141 -14.69 14.99 -6.99
C ASP A 141 -13.81 14.30 -8.05
N ILE A 142 -13.29 13.15 -7.67
CA ILE A 142 -12.59 12.22 -8.54
C ILE A 142 -13.36 10.91 -8.67
N LEU A 143 -13.12 10.15 -9.75
CA LEU A 143 -13.78 8.86 -9.96
C LEU A 143 -12.94 7.72 -9.41
N ILE A 144 -13.26 7.25 -8.21
CA ILE A 144 -12.51 6.21 -7.48
C ILE A 144 -13.45 5.37 -6.61
N ASN A 145 -13.02 4.16 -6.24
CA ASN A 145 -13.69 3.42 -5.17
C ASN A 145 -13.30 3.99 -3.79
N PRO A 146 -14.28 4.33 -2.92
CA PRO A 146 -13.99 4.99 -1.63
C PRO A 146 -13.11 4.17 -0.69
N ASP A 147 -13.31 2.84 -0.63
CA ASP A 147 -12.53 1.98 0.25
C ASP A 147 -11.09 1.86 -0.25
N GLN A 148 -10.89 1.83 -1.58
CA GLN A 148 -9.56 1.89 -2.17
C GLN A 148 -8.89 3.25 -1.91
N LEU A 149 -9.62 4.36 -2.01
CA LEU A 149 -9.08 5.68 -1.67
C LEU A 149 -8.69 5.77 -0.19
N LYS A 150 -9.54 5.27 0.71
CA LYS A 150 -9.24 5.19 2.14
C LYS A 150 -7.99 4.37 2.40
N THR A 151 -7.88 3.19 1.78
CA THR A 151 -6.69 2.35 1.85
C THR A 151 -5.44 3.07 1.36
N LEU A 152 -5.51 3.74 0.20
CA LEU A 152 -4.40 4.49 -0.37
C LEU A 152 -3.91 5.59 0.58
N LEU A 153 -4.82 6.39 1.13
CA LEU A 153 -4.48 7.49 2.03
C LEU A 153 -3.90 6.96 3.35
N THR A 154 -4.48 5.90 3.91
CA THR A 154 -3.94 5.24 5.11
C THR A 154 -2.52 4.75 4.90
N GLU A 155 -2.25 4.03 3.79
CA GLU A 155 -0.91 3.55 3.45
C GLU A 155 0.09 4.70 3.27
N ALA A 156 -0.35 5.78 2.63
CA ALA A 156 0.50 6.95 2.38
C ALA A 156 0.88 7.67 3.67
N VAL A 157 -0.08 7.89 4.56
CA VAL A 157 0.14 8.55 5.85
C VAL A 157 0.93 7.65 6.81
N GLN A 158 0.60 6.36 6.86
CA GLN A 158 1.38 5.39 7.66
C GLN A 158 2.86 5.38 7.25
N ASN A 159 3.14 5.33 5.95
CA ASN A 159 4.51 5.38 5.45
C ASN A 159 5.24 6.68 5.85
N ALA A 160 4.53 7.81 5.85
CA ALA A 160 5.05 9.11 6.26
C ALA A 160 5.35 9.17 7.78
N CYS A 161 4.42 8.67 8.62
CA CYS A 161 4.63 8.56 10.06
C CYS A 161 5.84 7.68 10.39
N GLU A 162 5.90 6.49 9.79
CA GLU A 162 7.02 5.56 10.00
C GLU A 162 8.36 6.12 9.50
N ALA A 163 8.38 6.93 8.43
CA ALA A 163 9.58 7.58 7.94
C ALA A 163 10.05 8.75 8.82
N SER A 164 9.17 9.24 9.71
CA SER A 164 9.44 10.27 10.71
C SER A 164 9.61 9.68 12.11
N ASP A 165 9.97 8.40 12.23
CA ASP A 165 10.11 7.67 13.51
C ASP A 165 8.86 7.79 14.41
N CYS A 166 7.68 7.92 13.81
CA CYS A 166 6.36 8.08 14.44
C CYS A 166 6.26 9.30 15.41
N THR A 167 7.08 10.33 15.22
CA THR A 167 7.12 11.52 16.11
C THR A 167 7.16 12.85 15.35
N GLY A 168 7.11 12.81 14.01
CA GLY A 168 7.30 13.97 13.16
C GLY A 168 6.02 14.75 12.88
N GLU A 169 6.16 15.81 12.09
CA GLU A 169 5.05 16.56 11.51
C GLU A 169 4.71 15.98 10.12
N ILE A 170 3.44 15.67 9.93
CA ILE A 170 2.90 15.20 8.65
C ILE A 170 1.96 16.28 8.10
N THR A 171 2.30 16.82 6.95
CA THR A 171 1.45 17.82 6.28
C THR A 171 0.69 17.18 5.12
N LEU A 172 -0.64 17.34 5.11
CA LEU A 172 -1.52 16.87 4.05
C LEU A 172 -2.04 18.08 3.27
N ILE A 173 -1.81 18.09 1.98
CA ILE A 173 -2.20 19.19 1.09
C ILE A 173 -3.10 18.62 -0.01
N THR A 174 -4.22 19.26 -0.29
CA THR A 174 -5.00 19.00 -1.49
C THR A 174 -5.18 20.29 -2.29
N ARG A 175 -5.09 20.16 -3.61
CA ARG A 175 -5.26 21.30 -4.52
C ARG A 175 -5.75 20.84 -5.89
N LYS A 176 -6.43 21.75 -6.59
CA LYS A 176 -6.76 21.60 -8.01
C LYS A 176 -5.62 22.17 -8.85
N ASN A 177 -5.15 21.41 -9.84
CA ASN A 177 -4.21 21.90 -10.83
C ASN A 177 -4.62 21.43 -12.24
N ASN A 178 -5.09 22.37 -13.06
CA ASN A 178 -5.67 22.08 -14.37
C ASN A 178 -6.77 21.01 -14.29
N ASN A 179 -6.55 19.86 -14.94
CA ASN A 179 -7.49 18.75 -15.03
C ASN A 179 -7.25 17.67 -13.95
N TYR A 180 -6.47 17.98 -12.91
CA TYR A 180 -6.12 17.02 -11.87
C TYR A 180 -6.42 17.58 -10.47
N VAL A 181 -6.85 16.68 -9.60
CA VAL A 181 -6.75 16.86 -8.16
C VAL A 181 -5.39 16.31 -7.73
N ILE A 182 -4.65 17.09 -6.96
CA ILE A 182 -3.35 16.73 -6.41
C ILE A 182 -3.49 16.61 -4.91
N THR A 183 -2.99 15.51 -4.36
CA THR A 183 -2.82 15.29 -2.93
C THR A 183 -1.34 15.10 -2.63
N GLU A 184 -0.81 15.87 -1.70
CA GLU A 184 0.59 15.75 -1.25
C GLU A 184 0.61 15.39 0.23
N ILE A 185 1.37 14.34 0.56
CA ILE A 185 1.68 13.93 1.92
C ILE A 185 3.17 14.22 2.14
N ILE A 186 3.47 15.10 3.09
CA ILE A 186 4.82 15.60 3.33
C ILE A 186 5.25 15.21 4.74
N ASN A 187 6.44 14.65 4.87
CA ASN A 187 7.02 14.29 6.15
C ASN A 187 8.50 14.70 6.25
N ASN A 188 9.02 14.80 7.48
CA ASN A 188 10.39 15.21 7.79
C ASN A 188 11.40 14.05 7.72
N GLY A 189 11.10 12.95 7.05
CA GLY A 189 12.03 11.84 6.83
C GLY A 189 12.64 11.92 5.45
N GLY A 190 13.96 11.72 5.34
CA GLY A 190 14.64 11.62 4.05
C GLY A 190 14.34 10.30 3.33
N LEU A 191 14.43 10.30 2.01
CA LEU A 191 14.43 9.08 1.22
C LEU A 191 15.69 8.27 1.53
N PRO A 192 15.63 6.92 1.51
CA PRO A 192 16.84 6.12 1.54
C PRO A 192 17.80 6.59 0.46
N SER A 193 19.01 7.01 0.83
CA SER A 193 20.01 7.55 -0.08
C SER A 193 20.32 6.55 -1.21
N HIS A 194 19.91 6.86 -2.41
CA HIS A 194 20.32 6.16 -3.62
C HIS A 194 21.01 7.16 -4.57
N ASP A 195 22.07 6.68 -5.21
CA ASP A 195 22.84 7.42 -6.20
C ASP A 195 21.96 8.23 -7.14
N ASN A 196 22.40 9.43 -7.49
CA ASN A 196 21.91 10.49 -8.38
C ASN A 196 21.09 10.09 -9.63
N SER A 197 20.34 9.01 -9.60
CA SER A 197 19.43 8.57 -10.67
C SER A 197 18.06 9.24 -10.53
N SER A 198 17.40 9.49 -11.63
CA SER A 198 16.15 10.26 -11.71
C SER A 198 15.08 9.76 -10.70
N TYR A 199 14.48 10.65 -9.92
CA TYR A 199 13.43 10.37 -8.92
C TYR A 199 12.28 9.47 -9.41
N LEU A 200 12.02 9.42 -10.70
CA LEU A 200 10.99 8.56 -11.28
C LEU A 200 11.40 7.09 -11.27
N SER A 201 12.67 6.79 -11.54
CA SER A 201 13.21 5.43 -11.49
C SER A 201 13.20 4.89 -10.04
N ASP A 202 13.42 5.77 -9.08
CA ASP A 202 13.42 5.42 -7.65
C ASP A 202 12.01 5.10 -7.17
N TYR A 203 10.98 5.89 -7.52
CA TYR A 203 9.60 5.56 -7.18
C TYR A 203 9.16 4.20 -7.76
N ILE A 204 9.44 3.92 -9.03
CA ILE A 204 9.12 2.64 -9.67
C ILE A 204 9.82 1.48 -8.95
N LYS A 205 11.07 1.67 -8.53
CA LYS A 205 11.81 0.67 -7.77
C LYS A 205 11.23 0.45 -6.37
N LEU A 206 10.93 1.54 -5.65
CA LEU A 206 10.37 1.51 -4.30
C LEU A 206 8.92 0.99 -4.26
N SER A 207 8.15 1.17 -5.35
CA SER A 207 6.78 0.66 -5.48
C SER A 207 6.70 -0.79 -5.97
N ARG A 208 7.83 -1.49 -6.13
CA ARG A 208 7.81 -2.94 -6.43
C ARG A 208 7.26 -3.71 -5.23
N PRO A 209 6.35 -4.67 -5.47
CA PRO A 209 5.86 -5.54 -4.39
C PRO A 209 7.02 -6.27 -3.72
N PHE A 210 6.91 -6.40 -2.41
CA PHE A 210 7.89 -7.10 -1.56
C PHE A 210 9.29 -6.45 -1.51
N TYR A 211 9.40 -5.19 -1.91
CA TYR A 211 10.61 -4.40 -1.72
C TYR A 211 10.46 -3.51 -0.48
N SER A 212 11.33 -3.69 0.50
CA SER A 212 11.36 -2.88 1.72
C SER A 212 12.80 -2.61 2.15
N THR A 213 13.06 -1.41 2.60
CA THR A 213 14.30 -1.03 3.30
C THR A 213 14.16 -1.12 4.82
N LYS A 214 12.93 -1.32 5.32
CA LYS A 214 12.61 -1.41 6.75
C LYS A 214 12.60 -2.88 7.19
N SER A 215 13.25 -3.19 8.33
CA SER A 215 13.21 -4.51 8.92
C SER A 215 11.78 -4.86 9.40
N GLY A 216 11.33 -6.08 9.17
CA GLY A 216 10.01 -6.55 9.58
C GLY A 216 8.84 -6.11 8.69
N HIS A 217 9.08 -5.28 7.67
CA HIS A 217 8.06 -4.85 6.71
C HIS A 217 8.09 -5.69 5.43
N ILE A 218 6.91 -6.09 4.94
CA ILE A 218 6.78 -6.88 3.69
C ILE A 218 7.11 -6.06 2.44
N GLY A 219 7.00 -4.73 2.50
CA GLY A 219 7.27 -3.87 1.34
C GLY A 219 6.15 -3.84 0.32
N VAL A 220 4.89 -3.77 0.75
CA VAL A 220 3.73 -3.67 -0.15
C VAL A 220 3.00 -2.32 -0.09
N GLY A 221 3.30 -1.43 0.86
CA GLY A 221 2.59 -0.15 1.02
C GLY A 221 2.62 0.73 -0.22
N LEU A 222 3.81 1.06 -0.73
CA LEU A 222 3.93 1.84 -1.97
C LEU A 222 3.38 1.11 -3.19
N SER A 223 3.41 -0.22 -3.21
CA SER A 223 2.80 -1.03 -4.27
C SER A 223 1.28 -0.92 -4.26
N ILE A 224 0.64 -0.93 -3.08
CA ILE A 224 -0.81 -0.71 -2.90
C ILE A 224 -1.19 0.66 -3.44
N ILE A 225 -0.48 1.72 -3.04
CA ILE A 225 -0.69 3.08 -3.52
C ILE A 225 -0.60 3.12 -5.05
N HIS A 226 0.45 2.52 -5.61
CA HIS A 226 0.68 2.49 -7.04
C HIS A 226 -0.47 1.79 -7.80
N GLN A 227 -0.91 0.62 -7.34
CA GLN A 227 -1.98 -0.14 -7.98
C GLN A 227 -3.33 0.62 -7.95
N ILE A 228 -3.68 1.23 -6.82
CA ILE A 228 -4.90 2.03 -6.69
C ILE A 228 -4.84 3.25 -7.59
N CYS A 229 -3.70 3.94 -7.67
CA CYS A 229 -3.51 5.04 -8.61
C CYS A 229 -3.74 4.59 -10.06
N LEU A 230 -3.06 3.52 -10.49
CA LEU A 230 -3.20 2.99 -11.85
C LEU A 230 -4.62 2.60 -12.17
N SER A 231 -5.29 1.85 -11.28
CA SER A 231 -6.67 1.40 -11.48
C SER A 231 -7.64 2.57 -11.64
N SER A 232 -7.32 3.75 -11.08
CA SER A 232 -8.18 4.95 -11.11
C SER A 232 -7.65 6.04 -12.06
N ASN A 233 -6.82 5.66 -13.06
CA ASN A 233 -6.19 6.57 -14.01
C ASN A 233 -5.39 7.70 -13.35
N GLY A 234 -4.95 7.46 -12.12
CA GLY A 234 -4.13 8.36 -11.34
C GLY A 234 -2.64 8.04 -11.48
N TYR A 235 -1.86 8.83 -10.78
CA TYR A 235 -0.41 8.72 -10.79
C TYR A 235 0.14 9.11 -9.42
N ALA A 236 1.16 8.41 -8.95
CA ALA A 236 1.88 8.75 -7.73
C ALA A 236 3.37 8.98 -8.01
N ARG A 237 3.97 9.87 -7.27
CA ARG A 237 5.40 10.21 -7.36
C ARG A 237 5.94 10.52 -5.97
N LEU A 238 7.14 10.04 -5.70
CA LEU A 238 7.89 10.34 -4.48
C LEU A 238 9.06 11.27 -4.83
N THR A 239 9.21 12.37 -4.09
CA THR A 239 10.28 13.34 -4.29
C THR A 239 10.82 13.79 -2.94
N GLU A 240 12.03 14.32 -2.93
CA GLU A 240 12.65 14.96 -1.77
C GLU A 240 12.93 16.43 -2.10
N SER A 241 12.61 17.31 -1.17
CA SER A 241 12.94 18.72 -1.24
C SER A 241 13.18 19.26 0.16
N ASP A 242 14.31 19.95 0.35
CA ASP A 242 14.67 20.59 1.62
C ASP A 242 14.67 19.64 2.83
N GLY A 243 15.12 18.39 2.63
CA GLY A 243 15.15 17.35 3.65
C GLY A 243 13.77 16.79 4.02
N LYS A 244 12.74 17.10 3.25
CA LYS A 244 11.38 16.56 3.39
C LYS A 244 11.08 15.59 2.26
N THR A 245 10.43 14.49 2.59
CA THR A 245 9.87 13.57 1.61
C THR A 245 8.45 13.99 1.25
N ILE A 246 8.14 14.01 -0.03
CA ILE A 246 6.84 14.39 -0.58
C ILE A 246 6.32 13.24 -1.44
N LEU A 247 5.23 12.61 -0.99
CA LEU A 247 4.43 11.73 -1.82
C LEU A 247 3.34 12.54 -2.50
N CYS A 248 3.45 12.74 -3.81
CA CYS A 248 2.49 13.46 -4.63
C CYS A 248 1.63 12.48 -5.42
N ILE A 249 0.31 12.54 -5.21
CA ILE A 249 -0.71 11.70 -5.85
C ILE A 249 -1.59 12.59 -6.71
N ARG A 250 -1.93 12.14 -7.93
CA ARG A 250 -2.75 12.89 -8.88
C ARG A 250 -3.85 12.01 -9.44
N PHE A 251 -5.07 12.53 -9.43
CA PHE A 251 -6.22 11.90 -10.09
C PHE A 251 -6.85 12.86 -11.09
N PRO A 252 -7.32 12.38 -12.25
CA PRO A 252 -8.04 13.22 -13.19
C PRO A 252 -9.38 13.68 -12.59
N ILE A 253 -9.73 14.92 -12.84
CA ILE A 253 -11.05 15.49 -12.51
C ILE A 253 -12.09 14.83 -13.41
N ILE A 254 -13.28 14.60 -12.88
CA ILE A 254 -14.43 14.15 -13.68
C ILE A 254 -14.75 15.27 -14.67
N SER A 255 -14.58 14.98 -15.98
CA SER A 255 -14.99 15.92 -17.03
C SER A 255 -16.51 16.00 -17.01
N GLU A 256 -17.06 17.19 -16.82
CA GLU A 256 -18.47 17.46 -17.14
C GLU A 256 -18.61 17.30 -18.66
N ASN A 257 -19.29 16.25 -19.10
CA ASN A 257 -19.71 16.07 -20.49
C ASN A 257 -20.94 16.91 -20.80
#